data_0b5687e35df8f86f7d283e30bf08e535
#
_entry.id   0b5687e35df8f86f7d283e30bf08e535
#
_cell.length_a   1.000
_cell.length_b   1.000
_cell.length_c   1.000
_cell.angle_alpha   90.00
_cell.angle_beta   90.00
_cell.angle_gamma   90.00
#
_symmetry.space_group_name_H-M   'P 1'
#
loop_
_entity.id
_entity.type
_entity.pdbx_description
1 polymer ?
#
loop_
_entity_poly.entity_id
_entity_poly.type
_entity_poly.pdbx_seq_one_letter_code
_entity_poly.pdbx_strand_id
1 'polypeptide(L)'
;NYLFSTQNYSALLPTLPIISGWQEEGFAYLGVGVIFLLALCIVYGITWTLRGKIEKTRVSWGISIFLGMAIFTFLALSPTATCGTKTLYHIAYPDIIYQALSVFRSTGRLIWPVYYGLLALGLYGMVHLTKNWKKTYVYGLWIGLVFLQMYDLMPGMLYKQEAYAYASAGIEKSTKKTKTELMTAGYQKYLTESVWDTLGEDKEEIVFYPPTQFGIECDPQTSCVLEEYALAHHMSLNVTYMSRDMSAQADKKTYQHFEERKKGNKFENIIYIFFDISELPSAKETGLQYFEADGYVIGVEK
;
A
#
# COMPACT_ATOMS: atom_id res chain seq x y z
N ASN A 1 11.40 3.97 9.63
CA ASN A 1 12.55 3.49 10.38
C ASN A 1 13.66 3.05 9.41
N TYR A 2 14.84 3.70 9.48
CA TYR A 2 15.97 3.41 8.58
C TYR A 2 16.84 2.23 9.03
N LEU A 3 16.93 2.01 10.34
CA LEU A 3 17.88 1.07 10.93
C LEU A 3 17.28 -0.30 11.21
N PHE A 4 15.98 -0.39 11.43
CA PHE A 4 15.32 -1.64 11.75
C PHE A 4 14.16 -1.89 10.81
N SER A 5 13.99 -3.13 10.39
CA SER A 5 12.87 -3.51 9.58
C SER A 5 11.60 -3.66 10.44
N THR A 6 10.47 -3.46 9.81
CA THR A 6 9.18 -3.99 10.26
C THR A 6 8.88 -5.23 9.41
N GLN A 7 8.00 -6.11 9.81
CA GLN A 7 7.57 -7.26 8.98
C GLN A 7 8.68 -8.27 8.58
N ASN A 8 9.69 -8.47 9.39
CA ASN A 8 10.75 -9.48 9.14
C ASN A 8 11.50 -9.34 7.81
N TYR A 9 11.72 -8.11 7.33
CA TYR A 9 12.46 -7.88 6.08
C TYR A 9 13.97 -8.04 6.21
N SER A 10 14.52 -8.12 7.43
CA SER A 10 15.96 -8.28 7.68
C SER A 10 16.28 -9.67 8.17
N ALA A 11 17.34 -10.28 7.62
CA ALA A 11 17.92 -11.51 8.13
C ALA A 11 18.89 -11.28 9.30
N LEU A 12 19.44 -10.07 9.43
CA LEU A 12 20.54 -9.76 10.35
C LEU A 12 20.11 -8.89 11.54
N LEU A 13 19.10 -8.02 11.36
CA LEU A 13 18.65 -7.11 12.39
C LEU A 13 17.27 -7.49 12.92
N PRO A 14 16.99 -7.21 14.20
CA PRO A 14 15.69 -7.53 14.78
C PRO A 14 14.56 -6.72 14.15
N THR A 15 13.40 -7.33 14.11
CA THR A 15 12.17 -6.70 13.62
C THR A 15 11.54 -5.87 14.74
N LEU A 16 11.14 -4.65 14.43
CA LEU A 16 10.34 -3.83 15.33
C LEU A 16 8.85 -4.07 15.08
N PRO A 17 8.06 -4.26 16.15
CA PRO A 17 6.62 -4.38 16.01
C PRO A 17 6.00 -3.08 15.50
N ILE A 18 4.96 -3.21 14.70
CA ILE A 18 4.11 -2.10 14.24
C ILE A 18 2.90 -1.96 15.16
N ILE A 19 2.43 -0.73 15.34
CA ILE A 19 1.24 -0.44 16.16
C ILE A 19 -0.03 -0.46 15.29
N SER A 20 0.09 -0.05 14.02
CA SER A 20 -1.01 -0.06 13.06
C SER A 20 -0.52 -0.42 11.66
N GLY A 21 -1.40 -1.03 10.84
CA GLY A 21 -1.10 -1.41 9.45
C GLY A 21 -0.68 -0.25 8.56
N TRP A 22 -1.17 0.96 8.82
CA TRP A 22 -0.83 2.16 8.06
C TRP A 22 0.64 2.61 8.18
N GLN A 23 1.40 2.11 9.17
CA GLN A 23 2.84 2.39 9.30
C GLN A 23 3.68 1.75 8.17
N GLU A 24 3.13 0.80 7.44
CA GLU A 24 3.80 0.16 6.31
C GLU A 24 4.05 1.10 5.14
N GLU A 25 3.21 2.10 4.93
CA GLU A 25 3.35 3.07 3.85
C GLU A 25 4.59 3.96 3.97
N GLY A 26 5.13 4.12 5.18
CA GLY A 26 6.39 4.81 5.47
C GLY A 26 7.60 3.87 5.60
N PHE A 27 7.53 2.67 5.04
CA PHE A 27 8.65 1.73 5.10
C PHE A 27 9.88 2.28 4.41
N ALA A 28 11.00 2.38 5.15
CA ALA A 28 12.24 3.00 4.69
C ALA A 28 13.47 2.29 5.27
N TYR A 29 13.39 0.99 5.50
CA TYR A 29 14.53 0.21 5.96
C TYR A 29 15.62 0.18 4.89
N LEU A 30 16.83 0.62 5.25
CA LEU A 30 17.95 0.75 4.31
C LEU A 30 18.60 -0.59 3.94
N GLY A 31 18.55 -1.56 4.84
CA GLY A 31 19.32 -2.79 4.74
C GLY A 31 20.75 -2.64 5.26
N VAL A 32 21.30 -3.73 5.78
CA VAL A 32 22.62 -3.72 6.46
C VAL A 32 23.75 -3.32 5.52
N GLY A 33 23.68 -3.69 4.23
CA GLY A 33 24.69 -3.29 3.24
C GLY A 33 24.76 -1.78 3.06
N VAL A 34 23.61 -1.10 2.94
CA VAL A 34 23.54 0.36 2.81
C VAL A 34 23.89 1.06 4.12
N ILE A 35 23.44 0.52 5.27
CA ILE A 35 23.82 1.05 6.59
C ILE A 35 25.35 1.01 6.76
N PHE A 36 26.00 -0.08 6.41
CA PHE A 36 27.44 -0.22 6.47
C PHE A 36 28.14 0.73 5.50
N LEU A 37 27.63 0.87 4.27
CA LEU A 37 28.12 1.86 3.29
C LEU A 37 28.09 3.29 3.87
N LEU A 38 26.96 3.69 4.45
CA LEU A 38 26.81 5.02 5.06
C LEU A 38 27.76 5.21 6.25
N ALA A 39 27.94 4.19 7.08
CA ALA A 39 28.89 4.24 8.19
C ALA A 39 30.34 4.47 7.70
N LEU A 40 30.77 3.76 6.66
CA LEU A 40 32.06 3.99 6.02
C LEU A 40 32.21 5.44 5.50
N CYS A 41 31.16 5.96 4.85
CA CYS A 41 31.16 7.32 4.33
C CYS A 41 31.22 8.38 5.45
N ILE A 42 30.53 8.14 6.57
CA ILE A 42 30.57 9.01 7.75
C ILE A 42 31.99 9.03 8.35
N VAL A 43 32.59 7.86 8.58
CA VAL A 43 33.97 7.78 9.11
C VAL A 43 34.94 8.47 8.19
N TYR A 44 34.81 8.27 6.87
CA TYR A 44 35.62 8.95 5.88
C TYR A 44 35.44 10.48 5.91
N GLY A 45 34.18 10.93 5.95
CA GLY A 45 33.83 12.35 6.04
C GLY A 45 34.43 13.02 7.30
N ILE A 46 34.31 12.37 8.48
CA ILE A 46 34.88 12.85 9.73
C ILE A 46 36.40 12.96 9.60
N THR A 47 37.08 11.92 9.13
CA THR A 47 38.57 11.94 8.97
C THR A 47 39.04 13.01 7.99
N TRP A 48 38.24 13.26 6.95
CA TRP A 48 38.54 14.28 5.95
C TRP A 48 38.34 15.70 6.51
N THR A 49 37.29 15.90 7.31
CA THR A 49 37.02 17.16 8.04
C THR A 49 38.15 17.48 9.01
N LEU A 50 38.54 16.52 9.82
CA LEU A 50 39.61 16.68 10.81
C LEU A 50 40.98 17.04 10.17
N ARG A 51 41.19 16.66 8.92
CA ARG A 51 42.38 17.03 8.15
C ARG A 51 42.31 18.44 7.55
N GLY A 52 41.29 19.23 7.85
CA GLY A 52 41.12 20.60 7.40
C GLY A 52 40.94 20.77 5.87
N LYS A 53 40.51 19.74 5.17
CA LYS A 53 40.43 19.70 3.70
C LYS A 53 39.08 20.10 3.12
N ILE A 54 38.12 20.57 3.94
CA ILE A 54 36.78 20.90 3.47
C ILE A 54 36.67 22.37 3.13
N GLU A 55 36.26 22.67 1.90
CA GLU A 55 35.92 24.01 1.46
C GLU A 55 34.59 24.46 2.10
N LYS A 56 34.49 25.72 2.53
CA LYS A 56 33.30 26.31 3.15
C LYS A 56 32.03 26.12 2.31
N THR A 57 32.17 26.22 1.00
CA THR A 57 31.07 26.04 0.04
C THR A 57 30.47 24.62 0.13
N ARG A 58 31.31 23.60 0.26
CA ARG A 58 30.85 22.19 0.41
C ARG A 58 30.14 21.96 1.74
N VAL A 59 30.58 22.62 2.81
CA VAL A 59 29.91 22.58 4.11
C VAL A 59 28.49 23.17 4.01
N SER A 60 28.36 24.34 3.35
CA SER A 60 27.06 24.98 3.15
C SER A 60 26.09 24.06 2.38
N TRP A 61 26.53 23.45 1.27
CA TRP A 61 25.71 22.47 0.53
C TRP A 61 25.31 21.26 1.40
N GLY A 62 26.26 20.74 2.18
CA GLY A 62 25.98 19.62 3.10
C GLY A 62 24.92 19.98 4.14
N ILE A 63 25.00 21.19 4.73
CA ILE A 63 23.99 21.67 5.68
C ILE A 63 22.63 21.81 5.02
N SER A 64 22.56 22.37 3.80
CA SER A 64 21.29 22.54 3.09
C SER A 64 20.62 21.20 2.78
N ILE A 65 21.39 20.22 2.32
CA ILE A 65 20.89 18.86 2.08
C ILE A 65 20.41 18.21 3.38
N PHE A 66 21.19 18.33 4.45
CA PHE A 66 20.82 17.78 5.77
C PHE A 66 19.53 18.40 6.30
N LEU A 67 19.38 19.73 6.21
CA LEU A 67 18.15 20.43 6.62
C LEU A 67 16.96 19.98 5.79
N GLY A 68 17.10 19.86 4.47
CA GLY A 68 16.05 19.34 3.60
C GLY A 68 15.62 17.92 4.01
N MET A 69 16.58 17.02 4.22
CA MET A 69 16.32 15.66 4.68
C MET A 69 15.65 15.63 6.06
N ALA A 70 16.08 16.52 6.99
CA ALA A 70 15.49 16.63 8.32
C ALA A 70 14.02 17.08 8.26
N ILE A 71 13.69 18.05 7.39
CA ILE A 71 12.32 18.53 7.18
C ILE A 71 11.45 17.38 6.63
N PHE A 72 11.89 16.69 5.58
CA PHE A 72 11.13 15.55 5.04
C PHE A 72 10.95 14.42 6.07
N THR A 73 11.99 14.12 6.86
CA THR A 73 11.90 13.13 7.93
C THR A 73 10.88 13.55 8.99
N PHE A 74 10.90 14.80 9.40
CA PHE A 74 9.94 15.33 10.38
C PHE A 74 8.49 15.26 9.88
N LEU A 75 8.27 15.67 8.63
CA LEU A 75 6.93 15.58 8.02
C LEU A 75 6.46 14.12 7.88
N ALA A 76 7.38 13.20 7.59
CA ALA A 76 7.06 11.77 7.47
C ALA A 76 6.72 11.10 8.80
N LEU A 77 7.21 11.62 9.94
CA LEU A 77 6.93 11.07 11.25
C LEU A 77 5.47 11.26 11.70
N SER A 78 4.71 12.13 11.00
CA SER A 78 3.30 12.41 11.30
C SER A 78 3.08 12.99 12.72
N PRO A 79 1.82 13.27 13.14
CA PRO A 79 1.54 13.81 14.47
C PRO A 79 1.97 12.88 15.61
N THR A 80 2.02 11.57 15.36
CA THR A 80 2.39 10.58 16.36
C THR A 80 3.63 9.81 15.91
N ALA A 81 4.76 10.00 16.58
CA ALA A 81 5.94 9.19 16.34
C ALA A 81 6.05 8.06 17.36
N THR A 82 6.38 6.87 16.86
CA THR A 82 6.52 5.66 17.67
C THR A 82 7.86 4.97 17.42
N CYS A 83 8.34 4.25 18.42
CA CYS A 83 9.48 3.34 18.29
C CYS A 83 9.09 1.98 18.85
N GLY A 84 8.85 1.02 17.97
CA GLY A 84 8.18 -0.22 18.33
C GLY A 84 6.81 0.08 18.92
N THR A 85 6.48 -0.45 20.08
CA THR A 85 5.20 -0.23 20.78
C THR A 85 5.15 1.06 21.59
N LYS A 86 6.25 1.82 21.71
CA LYS A 86 6.31 3.03 22.53
C LYS A 86 6.04 4.28 21.68
N THR A 87 5.08 5.10 22.11
CA THR A 87 4.87 6.43 21.57
C THR A 87 5.97 7.36 22.10
N LEU A 88 6.73 7.98 21.19
CA LEU A 88 7.79 8.94 21.51
C LEU A 88 7.21 10.32 21.75
N TYR A 89 6.30 10.75 20.89
CA TYR A 89 5.55 12.00 21.04
C TYR A 89 4.22 11.92 20.29
N HIS A 90 3.32 12.80 20.70
CA HIS A 90 2.09 13.12 19.99
C HIS A 90 1.94 14.63 19.93
N ILE A 91 1.83 15.19 18.71
CA ILE A 91 1.67 16.62 18.48
C ILE A 91 0.30 16.82 17.82
N ALA A 92 -0.58 17.55 18.49
CA ALA A 92 -1.83 17.99 17.87
C ALA A 92 -1.53 19.16 16.91
N TYR A 93 -1.63 18.93 15.61
CA TYR A 93 -1.49 20.00 14.62
C TYR A 93 -2.76 20.86 14.58
N PRO A 94 -2.66 22.17 14.29
CA PRO A 94 -3.80 22.99 13.92
C PRO A 94 -4.51 22.43 12.68
N ASP A 95 -5.82 22.63 12.59
CA ASP A 95 -6.66 22.09 11.49
C ASP A 95 -6.16 22.46 10.09
N ILE A 96 -5.62 23.65 9.92
CA ILE A 96 -5.05 24.10 8.63
C ILE A 96 -3.86 23.23 8.20
N ILE A 97 -3.05 22.75 9.16
CA ILE A 97 -1.94 21.84 8.86
C ILE A 97 -2.46 20.45 8.55
N TYR A 98 -3.49 19.97 9.26
CA TYR A 98 -4.16 18.72 8.94
C TYR A 98 -4.75 18.75 7.54
N GLN A 99 -5.43 19.80 7.15
CA GLN A 99 -5.98 19.96 5.80
C GLN A 99 -4.89 19.97 4.73
N ALA A 100 -3.78 20.67 4.97
CA ALA A 100 -2.65 20.68 4.03
C ALA A 100 -1.99 19.30 3.90
N LEU A 101 -1.81 18.58 5.01
CA LEU A 101 -1.22 17.24 5.01
C LEU A 101 -2.18 16.19 4.47
N SER A 102 -3.50 16.38 4.59
CA SER A 102 -4.52 15.45 4.06
C SER A 102 -4.54 15.38 2.53
N VAL A 103 -3.91 16.33 1.83
CA VAL A 103 -3.67 16.23 0.39
C VAL A 103 -2.81 15.01 0.04
N PHE A 104 -1.91 14.63 0.95
CA PHE A 104 -1.12 13.40 0.79
C PHE A 104 -1.92 12.21 1.35
N ARG A 105 -2.07 11.17 0.56
CA ARG A 105 -2.70 9.91 1.01
C ARG A 105 -2.01 9.34 2.26
N SER A 106 -0.68 9.46 2.30
CA SER A 106 0.15 9.07 3.44
C SER A 106 1.35 10.00 3.56
N THR A 107 1.45 10.69 4.69
CA THR A 107 2.63 11.51 5.01
C THR A 107 3.88 10.67 5.21
N GLY A 108 3.74 9.39 5.60
CA GLY A 108 4.84 8.45 5.74
C GLY A 108 5.67 8.29 4.47
N ARG A 109 5.07 8.46 3.29
CA ARG A 109 5.79 8.40 1.99
C ARG A 109 6.79 9.54 1.78
N LEU A 110 6.68 10.64 2.51
CA LEU A 110 7.65 11.74 2.48
C LEU A 110 9.04 11.33 2.98
N ILE A 111 9.18 10.13 3.57
CA ILE A 111 10.47 9.54 3.91
C ILE A 111 11.26 9.06 2.70
N TRP A 112 10.62 8.75 1.56
CA TRP A 112 11.29 8.19 0.39
C TRP A 112 12.33 9.10 -0.27
N PRO A 113 12.10 10.42 -0.43
CA PRO A 113 13.17 11.33 -0.88
C PRO A 113 14.42 11.25 -0.01
N VAL A 114 14.25 11.10 1.31
CA VAL A 114 15.37 10.96 2.24
C VAL A 114 16.06 9.61 2.07
N TYR A 115 15.28 8.54 1.93
CA TYR A 115 15.77 7.19 1.68
C TYR A 115 16.67 7.14 0.43
N TYR A 116 16.17 7.63 -0.70
CA TYR A 116 16.94 7.68 -1.94
C TYR A 116 18.11 8.66 -1.86
N GLY A 117 17.94 9.78 -1.14
CA GLY A 117 19.01 10.74 -0.90
C GLY A 117 20.15 10.13 -0.09
N LEU A 118 19.86 9.37 0.97
CA LEU A 118 20.87 8.64 1.74
C LEU A 118 21.60 7.61 0.89
N LEU A 119 20.89 6.86 0.06
CA LEU A 119 21.49 5.91 -0.87
C LEU A 119 22.43 6.62 -1.85
N ALA A 120 21.97 7.70 -2.47
CA ALA A 120 22.79 8.48 -3.40
C ALA A 120 24.04 9.06 -2.74
N LEU A 121 23.91 9.60 -1.52
CA LEU A 121 25.05 10.11 -0.73
C LEU A 121 26.03 8.98 -0.37
N GLY A 122 25.53 7.81 -0.01
CA GLY A 122 26.36 6.63 0.25
C GLY A 122 27.16 6.19 -0.98
N LEU A 123 26.51 6.10 -2.14
CA LEU A 123 27.15 5.76 -3.41
C LEU A 123 28.19 6.81 -3.80
N TYR A 124 27.86 8.09 -3.70
CA TYR A 124 28.78 9.19 -3.97
C TYR A 124 29.98 9.17 -3.03
N GLY A 125 29.76 9.03 -1.72
CA GLY A 125 30.80 8.94 -0.71
C GLY A 125 31.74 7.76 -0.95
N MET A 126 31.19 6.61 -1.34
CA MET A 126 31.95 5.41 -1.64
C MET A 126 32.89 5.59 -2.84
N VAL A 127 32.42 6.22 -3.92
CA VAL A 127 33.27 6.54 -5.10
C VAL A 127 34.43 7.42 -4.67
N HIS A 128 34.21 8.41 -3.81
CA HIS A 128 35.25 9.29 -3.31
C HIS A 128 36.23 8.60 -2.35
N LEU A 129 35.71 7.75 -1.46
CA LEU A 129 36.52 6.95 -0.54
C LEU A 129 37.49 6.04 -1.29
N THR A 130 37.01 5.39 -2.36
CA THR A 130 37.76 4.36 -3.07
C THR A 130 38.58 4.89 -4.27
N LYS A 131 38.52 6.20 -4.53
CA LYS A 131 39.16 6.85 -5.71
C LYS A 131 40.60 6.42 -5.94
N ASN A 132 41.39 6.28 -4.87
CA ASN A 132 42.81 5.97 -4.93
C ASN A 132 43.12 4.51 -4.64
N TRP A 133 42.10 3.62 -4.55
CA TRP A 133 42.30 2.22 -4.27
C TRP A 133 42.57 1.44 -5.56
N LYS A 134 43.26 0.27 -5.41
CA LYS A 134 43.38 -0.66 -6.53
C LYS A 134 42.00 -1.19 -6.91
N LYS A 135 41.68 -1.29 -8.19
CA LYS A 135 40.40 -1.71 -8.73
C LYS A 135 39.92 -3.04 -8.13
N THR A 136 40.83 -3.99 -7.90
CA THR A 136 40.49 -5.28 -7.29
C THR A 136 39.85 -5.13 -5.90
N TYR A 137 40.38 -4.25 -5.05
CA TYR A 137 39.79 -4.01 -3.72
C TYR A 137 38.45 -3.27 -3.81
N VAL A 138 38.33 -2.35 -4.77
CA VAL A 138 37.09 -1.63 -5.02
C VAL A 138 35.98 -2.62 -5.43
N TYR A 139 36.25 -3.48 -6.40
CA TYR A 139 35.29 -4.50 -6.84
C TYR A 139 34.96 -5.49 -5.71
N GLY A 140 35.95 -5.96 -4.96
CA GLY A 140 35.73 -6.84 -3.82
C GLY A 140 34.80 -6.20 -2.79
N LEU A 141 35.00 -4.91 -2.47
CA LEU A 141 34.17 -4.20 -1.52
C LEU A 141 32.73 -4.02 -2.04
N TRP A 142 32.55 -3.62 -3.32
CA TRP A 142 31.22 -3.48 -3.92
C TRP A 142 30.45 -4.80 -3.96
N ILE A 143 31.12 -5.87 -4.39
CA ILE A 143 30.54 -7.22 -4.41
C ILE A 143 30.13 -7.63 -3.00
N GLY A 144 31.01 -7.44 -2.00
CA GLY A 144 30.70 -7.76 -0.61
C GLY A 144 29.51 -6.99 -0.06
N LEU A 145 29.41 -5.67 -0.36
CA LEU A 145 28.26 -4.86 0.05
C LEU A 145 26.95 -5.30 -0.60
N VAL A 146 26.99 -5.63 -1.90
CA VAL A 146 25.81 -6.15 -2.62
C VAL A 146 25.36 -7.48 -2.05
N PHE A 147 26.29 -8.40 -1.81
CA PHE A 147 25.96 -9.70 -1.17
C PHE A 147 25.39 -9.51 0.23
N LEU A 148 25.98 -8.64 1.04
CA LEU A 148 25.49 -8.33 2.38
C LEU A 148 24.06 -7.76 2.34
N GLN A 149 23.80 -6.85 1.40
CA GLN A 149 22.49 -6.25 1.20
C GLN A 149 21.46 -7.30 0.76
N MET A 150 21.81 -8.14 -0.23
CA MET A 150 20.92 -9.19 -0.73
C MET A 150 20.61 -10.22 0.35
N TYR A 151 21.62 -10.65 1.09
CA TYR A 151 21.46 -11.60 2.19
C TYR A 151 20.53 -11.03 3.27
N ASP A 152 20.75 -9.79 3.67
CA ASP A 152 19.93 -9.13 4.69
C ASP A 152 18.47 -8.96 4.25
N LEU A 153 18.24 -8.59 3.01
CA LEU A 153 16.87 -8.37 2.49
C LEU A 153 16.18 -9.65 1.99
N MET A 154 16.86 -10.78 2.00
CA MET A 154 16.32 -12.05 1.48
C MET A 154 14.95 -12.43 2.09
N PRO A 155 14.71 -12.36 3.41
CA PRO A 155 13.42 -12.71 3.98
C PRO A 155 12.27 -11.86 3.41
N GLY A 156 12.49 -10.54 3.26
CA GLY A 156 11.50 -9.64 2.68
C GLY A 156 11.25 -9.90 1.20
N MET A 157 12.30 -10.21 0.44
CA MET A 157 12.18 -10.59 -0.98
C MET A 157 11.38 -11.87 -1.16
N LEU A 158 11.65 -12.90 -0.36
CA LEU A 158 10.92 -14.17 -0.38
C LEU A 158 9.46 -13.98 0.03
N TYR A 159 9.20 -13.20 1.08
CA TYR A 159 7.84 -12.87 1.50
C TYR A 159 7.04 -12.18 0.38
N LYS A 160 7.62 -11.17 -0.27
CA LYS A 160 6.97 -10.48 -1.39
C LYS A 160 6.75 -11.40 -2.58
N GLN A 161 7.74 -12.23 -2.92
CA GLN A 161 7.61 -13.20 -4.01
C GLN A 161 6.46 -14.18 -3.74
N GLU A 162 6.34 -14.67 -2.51
CA GLU A 162 5.25 -15.56 -2.11
C GLU A 162 3.90 -14.84 -2.19
N ALA A 163 3.80 -13.61 -1.64
CA ALA A 163 2.59 -12.82 -1.68
C ALA A 163 2.11 -12.53 -3.12
N TYR A 164 3.04 -12.19 -4.02
CA TYR A 164 2.70 -11.99 -5.44
C TYR A 164 2.28 -13.29 -6.14
N ALA A 165 2.90 -14.42 -5.81
CA ALA A 165 2.50 -15.71 -6.37
C ALA A 165 1.07 -16.09 -5.93
N TYR A 166 0.72 -15.87 -4.66
CA TYR A 166 -0.64 -16.10 -4.16
C TYR A 166 -1.65 -15.15 -4.81
N ALA A 167 -1.34 -13.86 -4.90
CA ALA A 167 -2.22 -12.86 -5.51
C ALA A 167 -2.45 -13.16 -6.99
N SER A 168 -1.39 -13.49 -7.75
CA SER A 168 -1.51 -13.80 -9.20
C SER A 168 -2.22 -15.11 -9.49
N ALA A 169 -2.26 -16.04 -8.55
CA ALA A 169 -2.95 -17.32 -8.69
C ALA A 169 -4.40 -17.29 -8.19
N GLY A 170 -4.85 -16.19 -7.58
CA GLY A 170 -6.18 -16.08 -6.99
C GLY A 170 -6.45 -17.11 -5.88
N ILE A 171 -5.40 -17.56 -5.19
CA ILE A 171 -5.48 -18.65 -4.22
C ILE A 171 -5.21 -18.09 -2.83
N GLU A 172 -6.09 -18.38 -1.90
CA GLU A 172 -5.88 -18.05 -0.50
C GLU A 172 -4.61 -18.70 0.08
N LYS A 173 -3.91 -17.96 0.91
CA LYS A 173 -2.65 -18.40 1.57
C LYS A 173 -2.80 -19.69 2.39
N SER A 174 -4.04 -20.09 2.71
CA SER A 174 -4.37 -21.32 3.43
C SER A 174 -4.24 -22.60 2.60
N THR A 175 -4.17 -22.49 1.26
CA THR A 175 -4.04 -23.66 0.39
C THR A 175 -2.57 -24.12 0.34
N LYS A 176 -2.32 -25.40 0.62
CA LYS A 176 -0.97 -26.01 0.61
C LYS A 176 -0.44 -26.27 -0.82
N LYS A 177 -0.70 -25.37 -1.79
CA LYS A 177 -0.18 -25.51 -3.15
C LYS A 177 1.29 -25.13 -3.23
N THR A 178 2.03 -25.82 -4.08
CA THR A 178 3.44 -25.49 -4.35
C THR A 178 3.55 -24.16 -5.10
N LYS A 179 4.69 -23.48 -4.95
CA LYS A 179 4.97 -22.22 -5.67
C LYS A 179 4.81 -22.36 -7.19
N THR A 180 5.19 -23.52 -7.76
CA THR A 180 5.05 -23.78 -9.19
C THR A 180 3.57 -23.86 -9.60
N GLU A 181 2.75 -24.55 -8.81
CA GLU A 181 1.30 -24.63 -9.03
C GLU A 181 0.63 -23.25 -8.95
N LEU A 182 1.07 -22.39 -8.01
CA LEU A 182 0.58 -21.02 -7.88
C LEU A 182 0.96 -20.16 -9.09
N MET A 183 2.19 -20.25 -9.57
CA MET A 183 2.66 -19.48 -10.74
C MET A 183 2.07 -19.95 -12.08
N THR A 184 1.64 -21.20 -12.18
CA THR A 184 1.03 -21.78 -13.37
C THR A 184 -0.50 -21.76 -13.36
N ALA A 185 -1.14 -21.39 -12.26
CA ALA A 185 -2.59 -21.39 -12.10
C ALA A 185 -3.32 -20.44 -13.07
N GLY A 186 -2.61 -19.50 -13.68
CA GLY A 186 -3.21 -18.54 -14.63
C GLY A 186 -4.26 -17.63 -14.00
N TYR A 187 -4.88 -16.80 -14.82
CA TYR A 187 -6.01 -15.97 -14.41
C TYR A 187 -7.23 -16.87 -14.10
N GLN A 188 -7.74 -16.82 -12.89
CA GLN A 188 -8.99 -17.50 -12.53
C GLN A 188 -10.18 -16.58 -12.79
N LYS A 189 -11.19 -17.09 -13.50
CA LYS A 189 -12.48 -16.41 -13.62
C LYS A 189 -13.18 -16.55 -12.24
N TYR A 190 -13.36 -15.43 -11.55
CA TYR A 190 -13.96 -15.41 -10.22
C TYR A 190 -15.49 -15.51 -10.25
N LEU A 191 -16.13 -15.02 -11.31
CA LEU A 191 -17.56 -15.18 -11.54
C LEU A 191 -17.73 -16.40 -12.44
N THR A 192 -18.09 -17.53 -11.80
CA THR A 192 -18.09 -18.86 -12.45
C THR A 192 -19.48 -19.36 -12.81
N GLU A 193 -20.50 -18.86 -12.17
CA GLU A 193 -21.87 -19.23 -12.44
C GLU A 193 -22.40 -18.61 -13.72
N SER A 194 -23.14 -19.38 -14.51
CA SER A 194 -23.64 -18.97 -15.83
C SER A 194 -24.60 -17.77 -15.82
N VAL A 195 -25.16 -17.45 -14.67
CA VAL A 195 -26.06 -16.29 -14.50
C VAL A 195 -25.34 -14.98 -14.87
N TRP A 196 -24.05 -14.89 -14.60
CA TRP A 196 -23.27 -13.69 -14.92
C TRP A 196 -23.14 -13.45 -16.43
N ASP A 197 -23.23 -14.49 -17.25
CA ASP A 197 -23.11 -14.36 -18.70
C ASP A 197 -24.27 -13.56 -19.29
N THR A 198 -25.44 -13.55 -18.65
CA THR A 198 -26.64 -12.88 -19.15
C THR A 198 -27.15 -11.75 -18.26
N LEU A 199 -26.74 -11.72 -17.00
CA LEU A 199 -27.24 -10.76 -15.99
C LEU A 199 -27.00 -9.30 -16.37
N GLY A 200 -25.87 -9.01 -17.05
CA GLY A 200 -25.46 -7.67 -17.43
C GLY A 200 -25.96 -7.18 -18.79
N GLU A 201 -26.66 -8.02 -19.59
CA GLU A 201 -26.97 -7.69 -20.99
C GLU A 201 -27.82 -6.41 -21.16
N ASP A 202 -28.78 -6.16 -20.26
CA ASP A 202 -29.69 -5.01 -20.31
C ASP A 202 -29.55 -4.12 -19.08
N LYS A 203 -28.39 -4.10 -18.42
CA LYS A 203 -28.15 -3.35 -17.18
C LYS A 203 -27.18 -2.20 -17.40
N GLU A 204 -27.43 -1.11 -16.68
CA GLU A 204 -26.64 0.13 -16.78
C GLU A 204 -25.87 0.46 -15.50
N GLU A 205 -26.26 -0.13 -14.38
CA GLU A 205 -25.67 0.19 -13.08
C GLU A 205 -25.63 -1.03 -12.16
N ILE A 206 -24.54 -1.14 -11.38
CA ILE A 206 -24.46 -2.02 -10.21
C ILE A 206 -24.48 -1.15 -8.95
N VAL A 207 -25.42 -1.44 -8.06
CA VAL A 207 -25.56 -0.78 -6.76
C VAL A 207 -25.16 -1.73 -5.64
N PHE A 208 -24.05 -1.43 -4.97
CA PHE A 208 -23.60 -2.14 -3.77
C PHE A 208 -24.32 -1.64 -2.54
N TYR A 209 -24.76 -2.59 -1.68
CA TYR A 209 -25.47 -2.25 -0.45
C TYR A 209 -25.00 -3.12 0.72
N PRO A 210 -24.59 -2.54 1.86
CA PRO A 210 -24.35 -1.10 2.04
C PRO A 210 -23.07 -0.65 1.31
N PRO A 211 -23.05 0.57 0.75
CA PRO A 211 -21.89 1.04 -0.04
C PRO A 211 -20.61 1.23 0.79
N THR A 212 -20.74 1.51 2.10
CA THR A 212 -19.61 1.62 3.04
C THR A 212 -18.79 0.36 3.13
N GLN A 213 -19.42 -0.81 3.19
CA GLN A 213 -18.70 -2.08 3.26
C GLN A 213 -17.87 -2.35 2.02
N PHE A 214 -18.39 -2.01 0.85
CA PHE A 214 -17.64 -2.19 -0.40
C PHE A 214 -16.40 -1.31 -0.46
N GLY A 215 -16.52 -0.04 -0.06
CA GLY A 215 -15.41 0.93 -0.16
C GLY A 215 -14.27 0.73 0.83
N ILE A 216 -14.53 0.15 2.00
CA ILE A 216 -13.58 0.12 3.14
C ILE A 216 -13.27 -1.30 3.62
N GLU A 217 -14.25 -2.16 3.70
CA GLU A 217 -14.15 -3.49 4.33
C GLU A 217 -14.02 -4.61 3.31
N CYS A 218 -14.40 -4.36 2.05
CA CYS A 218 -14.30 -5.37 1.02
C CYS A 218 -12.85 -5.67 0.66
N ASP A 219 -12.53 -6.95 0.56
CA ASP A 219 -11.24 -7.37 0.01
C ASP A 219 -11.05 -6.78 -1.40
N PRO A 220 -9.90 -6.15 -1.70
CA PRO A 220 -9.63 -5.57 -3.01
C PRO A 220 -9.80 -6.57 -4.18
N GLN A 221 -9.61 -7.86 -3.95
CA GLN A 221 -9.85 -8.87 -5.00
C GLN A 221 -11.34 -9.00 -5.33
N THR A 222 -12.20 -9.03 -4.32
CA THR A 222 -13.65 -9.10 -4.48
C THR A 222 -14.19 -7.86 -5.19
N SER A 223 -13.72 -6.66 -4.81
CA SER A 223 -14.13 -5.42 -5.47
C SER A 223 -13.70 -5.38 -6.93
N CYS A 224 -12.45 -5.73 -7.23
CA CYS A 224 -11.92 -5.72 -8.60
C CYS A 224 -12.69 -6.65 -9.56
N VAL A 225 -13.16 -7.80 -9.09
CA VAL A 225 -13.93 -8.76 -9.90
C VAL A 225 -15.25 -8.15 -10.37
N LEU A 226 -15.98 -7.52 -9.47
CA LEU A 226 -17.26 -6.87 -9.80
C LEU A 226 -17.07 -5.58 -10.60
N GLU A 227 -15.99 -4.84 -10.34
CA GLU A 227 -15.60 -3.67 -11.14
C GLU A 227 -15.22 -4.08 -12.58
N GLU A 228 -14.50 -5.19 -12.74
CA GLU A 228 -14.16 -5.75 -14.06
C GLU A 228 -15.42 -6.19 -14.81
N TYR A 229 -16.35 -6.84 -14.12
CA TYR A 229 -17.64 -7.21 -14.68
C TYR A 229 -18.46 -5.99 -15.14
N ALA A 230 -18.56 -4.97 -14.28
CA ALA A 230 -19.23 -3.73 -14.64
C ALA A 230 -18.59 -3.05 -15.86
N LEU A 231 -17.26 -3.02 -15.92
CA LEU A 231 -16.52 -2.46 -17.04
C LEU A 231 -16.78 -3.23 -18.34
N ALA A 232 -16.78 -4.55 -18.29
CA ALA A 232 -17.03 -5.41 -19.45
C ALA A 232 -18.44 -5.22 -20.03
N HIS A 233 -19.43 -4.92 -19.18
CA HIS A 233 -20.82 -4.68 -19.56
C HIS A 233 -21.19 -3.18 -19.67
N HIS A 234 -20.20 -2.27 -19.60
CA HIS A 234 -20.39 -0.81 -19.67
C HIS A 234 -21.33 -0.25 -18.61
N MET A 235 -21.37 -0.84 -17.42
CA MET A 235 -22.19 -0.42 -16.29
C MET A 235 -21.48 0.60 -15.40
N SER A 236 -22.24 1.52 -14.82
CA SER A 236 -21.78 2.40 -13.74
C SER A 236 -21.82 1.70 -12.38
N LEU A 237 -21.10 2.25 -11.40
CA LEU A 237 -21.07 1.78 -10.02
C LEU A 237 -21.45 2.93 -9.08
N ASN A 238 -22.23 2.65 -8.02
CA ASN A 238 -22.53 3.64 -6.98
C ASN A 238 -21.31 3.92 -6.08
N VAL A 239 -20.42 2.97 -5.94
CA VAL A 239 -19.15 3.07 -5.20
C VAL A 239 -18.12 2.15 -5.83
N THR A 240 -16.84 2.51 -5.73
CA THR A 240 -15.71 1.69 -6.14
C THR A 240 -14.69 1.67 -4.99
N TYR A 241 -13.75 0.71 -5.01
CA TYR A 241 -12.66 0.71 -4.05
C TYR A 241 -11.87 2.02 -4.15
N MET A 242 -11.97 2.83 -3.13
CA MET A 242 -11.32 4.14 -3.08
C MET A 242 -10.38 4.25 -1.89
N SER A 243 -9.24 4.83 -2.14
CA SER A 243 -8.22 5.08 -1.11
C SER A 243 -8.56 6.23 -0.16
N ARG A 244 -9.64 6.97 -0.42
CA ARG A 244 -10.18 8.04 0.43
C ARG A 244 -11.64 7.77 0.67
N ASP A 245 -12.04 7.95 1.92
CA ASP A 245 -13.42 7.77 2.31
C ASP A 245 -14.30 8.84 1.63
N MET A 246 -15.07 8.41 0.64
CA MET A 246 -16.17 9.16 0.06
C MET A 246 -17.52 8.49 0.36
N SER A 247 -17.53 7.55 1.28
CA SER A 247 -18.66 6.71 1.66
C SER A 247 -19.88 7.52 2.06
N ALA A 248 -19.72 8.59 2.85
CA ALA A 248 -20.84 9.40 3.33
C ALA A 248 -21.72 9.96 2.20
N GLN A 249 -21.14 10.33 1.05
CA GLN A 249 -21.89 10.80 -0.09
C GLN A 249 -22.52 9.66 -0.91
N ALA A 250 -21.80 8.56 -1.08
CA ALA A 250 -22.29 7.34 -1.71
C ALA A 250 -23.43 6.74 -0.89
N ASP A 251 -23.25 6.63 0.44
CA ASP A 251 -24.27 6.17 1.37
C ASP A 251 -25.57 6.97 1.24
N LYS A 252 -25.47 8.29 1.33
CA LYS A 252 -26.65 9.15 1.25
C LYS A 252 -27.45 8.91 -0.05
N LYS A 253 -26.77 8.82 -1.19
CA LYS A 253 -27.41 8.55 -2.48
C LYS A 253 -28.05 7.16 -2.52
N THR A 254 -27.32 6.15 -2.05
CA THR A 254 -27.78 4.76 -2.05
C THR A 254 -28.99 4.56 -1.13
N TYR A 255 -28.95 5.12 0.09
CA TYR A 255 -30.11 5.05 1.00
C TYR A 255 -31.31 5.81 0.45
N GLN A 256 -31.13 6.98 -0.15
CA GLN A 256 -32.21 7.70 -0.83
C GLN A 256 -32.82 6.88 -1.97
N HIS A 257 -31.99 6.19 -2.76
CA HIS A 257 -32.44 5.32 -3.83
C HIS A 257 -33.32 4.18 -3.30
N PHE A 258 -32.94 3.51 -2.20
CA PHE A 258 -33.76 2.49 -1.58
C PHE A 258 -35.07 3.01 -0.97
N GLU A 259 -35.09 4.21 -0.40
CA GLU A 259 -36.31 4.85 0.07
C GLU A 259 -37.28 5.16 -1.08
N GLU A 260 -36.80 5.58 -2.23
CA GLU A 260 -37.62 5.76 -3.43
C GLU A 260 -38.21 4.44 -3.92
N ARG A 261 -37.43 3.34 -3.86
CA ARG A 261 -37.96 2.00 -4.18
C ARG A 261 -39.10 1.59 -3.25
N LYS A 262 -38.98 1.80 -1.94
CA LYS A 262 -40.03 1.51 -0.97
C LYS A 262 -41.33 2.29 -1.26
N LYS A 263 -41.24 3.46 -1.91
CA LYS A 263 -42.39 4.22 -2.38
C LYS A 263 -43.00 3.67 -3.68
N GLY A 264 -42.42 2.62 -4.25
CA GLY A 264 -42.92 1.95 -5.45
C GLY A 264 -42.26 2.41 -6.76
N ASN A 265 -41.20 3.23 -6.71
CA ASN A 265 -40.43 3.56 -7.89
C ASN A 265 -39.62 2.35 -8.36
N LYS A 266 -39.67 2.06 -9.66
CA LYS A 266 -38.95 0.97 -10.28
C LYS A 266 -37.70 1.44 -11.00
N PHE A 267 -36.63 0.60 -10.97
CA PHE A 267 -35.36 0.88 -11.62
C PHE A 267 -34.89 -0.42 -12.31
N GLU A 268 -35.36 -0.65 -13.52
CA GLU A 268 -35.25 -1.93 -14.23
C GLU A 268 -33.81 -2.26 -14.68
N ASN A 269 -32.98 -1.21 -14.89
CA ASN A 269 -31.63 -1.37 -15.44
C ASN A 269 -30.55 -1.48 -14.35
N ILE A 270 -30.89 -1.90 -13.13
CA ILE A 270 -29.96 -1.96 -12.01
C ILE A 270 -29.81 -3.39 -11.48
N ILE A 271 -28.56 -3.76 -11.19
CA ILE A 271 -28.21 -4.94 -10.41
C ILE A 271 -27.87 -4.46 -8.99
N TYR A 272 -28.51 -5.03 -7.98
CA TYR A 272 -28.19 -4.78 -6.58
C TYR A 272 -27.34 -5.91 -6.03
N ILE A 273 -26.22 -5.59 -5.39
CA ILE A 273 -25.35 -6.57 -4.74
C ILE A 273 -25.31 -6.28 -3.24
N PHE A 274 -25.68 -7.27 -2.45
CA PHE A 274 -25.75 -7.18 -1.00
C PHE A 274 -24.61 -7.98 -0.38
N PHE A 275 -23.84 -7.34 0.50
CA PHE A 275 -22.73 -7.98 1.21
C PHE A 275 -23.15 -8.57 2.55
N ASP A 276 -24.19 -8.02 3.18
CA ASP A 276 -24.70 -8.50 4.44
C ASP A 276 -26.18 -8.91 4.30
N ILE A 277 -26.44 -10.19 4.50
CA ILE A 277 -27.80 -10.76 4.46
C ILE A 277 -28.67 -10.15 5.56
N SER A 278 -28.10 -9.74 6.69
CA SER A 278 -28.86 -9.14 7.79
C SER A 278 -29.46 -7.76 7.43
N GLU A 279 -28.87 -7.08 6.45
CA GLU A 279 -29.32 -5.78 5.94
C GLU A 279 -30.18 -5.90 4.68
N LEU A 280 -30.48 -7.12 4.23
CA LEU A 280 -31.34 -7.34 3.06
C LEU A 280 -32.72 -6.71 3.30
N PRO A 281 -33.07 -5.66 2.53
CA PRO A 281 -34.43 -5.13 2.61
C PRO A 281 -35.41 -6.23 2.23
N SER A 282 -36.57 -6.31 2.91
CA SER A 282 -37.55 -7.28 2.59
C SER A 282 -37.93 -7.22 1.10
N ALA A 283 -37.90 -8.35 0.41
CA ALA A 283 -38.28 -8.44 -1.00
C ALA A 283 -39.73 -7.88 -1.23
N LYS A 284 -40.60 -7.99 -0.21
CA LYS A 284 -41.92 -7.42 -0.23
C LYS A 284 -41.92 -5.89 -0.22
N GLU A 285 -40.95 -5.29 0.48
CA GLU A 285 -40.84 -3.83 0.57
C GLU A 285 -40.17 -3.21 -0.67
N THR A 286 -39.18 -3.94 -1.26
CA THR A 286 -38.38 -3.43 -2.37
C THR A 286 -38.86 -3.84 -3.74
N GLY A 287 -39.69 -4.89 -3.84
CA GLY A 287 -40.12 -5.46 -5.13
C GLY A 287 -39.04 -6.22 -5.87
N LEU A 288 -37.85 -6.41 -5.28
CA LEU A 288 -36.74 -7.12 -5.90
C LEU A 288 -36.94 -8.65 -5.81
N GLN A 289 -36.45 -9.34 -6.82
CA GLN A 289 -36.21 -10.78 -6.78
C GLN A 289 -34.77 -11.02 -6.37
N TYR A 290 -34.54 -11.83 -5.34
CA TYR A 290 -33.24 -12.16 -4.81
C TYR A 290 -32.81 -13.57 -5.22
N PHE A 291 -31.53 -13.71 -5.52
CA PHE A 291 -30.85 -14.99 -5.71
C PHE A 291 -29.39 -14.88 -5.30
N GLU A 292 -28.70 -16.00 -5.17
CA GLU A 292 -27.29 -16.06 -4.79
C GLU A 292 -26.49 -16.61 -5.98
N ALA A 293 -25.33 -15.99 -6.24
CA ALA A 293 -24.37 -16.47 -7.23
C ALA A 293 -22.93 -16.13 -6.78
N ASP A 294 -22.03 -17.10 -6.86
CA ASP A 294 -20.62 -16.99 -6.44
C ASP A 294 -20.45 -16.34 -5.05
N GLY A 295 -21.37 -16.59 -4.12
CA GLY A 295 -21.34 -16.04 -2.76
C GLY A 295 -21.87 -14.60 -2.62
N TYR A 296 -22.37 -14.00 -3.69
CA TYR A 296 -23.04 -12.70 -3.65
C TYR A 296 -24.55 -12.87 -3.61
N VAL A 297 -25.22 -12.07 -2.80
CA VAL A 297 -26.68 -11.95 -2.85
C VAL A 297 -27.05 -10.85 -3.83
N ILE A 298 -27.77 -11.21 -4.88
CA ILE A 298 -28.10 -10.36 -6.00
C ILE A 298 -29.59 -10.06 -5.99
N GLY A 299 -29.95 -8.80 -6.15
CA GLY A 299 -31.31 -8.34 -6.32
C GLY A 299 -31.52 -7.73 -7.69
N VAL A 300 -32.57 -8.14 -8.40
CA VAL A 300 -32.98 -7.54 -9.69
C VAL A 300 -34.47 -7.21 -9.66
N GLU A 301 -34.86 -6.30 -10.52
CA GLU A 301 -36.30 -6.01 -10.73
C GLU A 301 -37.01 -7.26 -11.26
N LYS A 302 -38.26 -7.43 -10.81
CA LYS A 302 -39.07 -8.59 -11.17
C LYS A 302 -39.74 -8.43 -12.52
#